data_498e09a30b246a4208f451638044a5ae
#
_entry.id   498e09a30b246a4208f451638044a5ae
#
_cell.length_a   1.000
_cell.length_b   1.000
_cell.length_c   1.000
_cell.angle_alpha   90.00
_cell.angle_beta   90.00
_cell.angle_gamma   90.00
#
_symmetry.space_group_name_H-M   'P 1'
#
loop_
_entity.id
_entity.type
_entity.pdbx_description
1 polymer ?
#
loop_
_entity_poly.entity_id
_entity_poly.type
_entity_poly.pdbx_seq_one_letter_code
_entity_poly.pdbx_strand_id
1 'polypeptide(L)'
;MRHPGRSRHDDPAIASPEERLEKALTGYLRVLLDDAEPCTWASFFARCAYDNDEAFQLIHDQAIAPFQEKLVAAVRMIAPASINDESVRLRVTAIVTGIAGFRLLRGILLRGMDWTEFKSAHMAKVDALIHGLTRSDLLTGTP
;
A
#
# COMPACT_ATOMS: atom_id res chain seq x y z
N MET A 1 -12.99 -29.62 -47.12
CA MET A 1 -13.64 -29.00 -45.95
C MET A 1 -12.59 -28.49 -45.04
N ARG A 2 -12.41 -27.19 -45.03
CA ARG A 2 -11.43 -26.50 -44.10
C ARG A 2 -12.21 -26.02 -42.90
N HIS A 3 -11.86 -26.51 -41.72
CA HIS A 3 -12.35 -25.93 -40.45
C HIS A 3 -11.70 -24.57 -40.23
N PRO A 4 -12.47 -23.51 -39.95
CA PRO A 4 -11.93 -22.24 -39.50
C PRO A 4 -11.47 -22.38 -38.08
N GLY A 5 -10.24 -21.87 -37.80
CA GLY A 5 -9.62 -21.86 -36.52
C GLY A 5 -10.47 -21.13 -35.49
N ARG A 6 -10.63 -21.75 -34.33
CA ARG A 6 -11.11 -21.10 -33.10
C ARG A 6 -10.14 -20.01 -32.74
N SER A 7 -10.60 -18.77 -32.87
CA SER A 7 -9.97 -17.63 -32.21
C SER A 7 -9.87 -17.94 -30.69
N ARG A 8 -8.65 -18.00 -30.20
CA ARG A 8 -8.44 -17.90 -28.74
C ARG A 8 -9.06 -16.57 -28.32
N HIS A 9 -10.14 -16.62 -27.56
CA HIS A 9 -10.57 -15.53 -26.76
C HIS A 9 -9.39 -15.18 -25.86
N ASP A 10 -8.90 -13.95 -25.99
CA ASP A 10 -8.03 -13.33 -25.01
C ASP A 10 -8.79 -13.30 -23.68
N ASP A 11 -8.47 -14.25 -22.79
CA ASP A 11 -8.84 -14.13 -21.39
C ASP A 11 -8.26 -12.80 -20.89
N PRO A 12 -9.06 -11.97 -20.20
CA PRO A 12 -8.53 -10.76 -19.59
C PRO A 12 -7.37 -11.18 -18.69
N ALA A 13 -6.17 -10.71 -19.02
CA ALA A 13 -4.94 -11.09 -18.36
C ALA A 13 -5.13 -10.98 -16.84
N ILE A 14 -5.10 -12.12 -16.16
CA ILE A 14 -5.17 -12.15 -14.69
C ILE A 14 -3.93 -11.41 -14.20
N ALA A 15 -4.12 -10.27 -13.54
CA ALA A 15 -3.05 -9.44 -13.02
C ALA A 15 -2.09 -10.28 -12.16
N SER A 16 -0.79 -10.10 -12.33
CA SER A 16 0.22 -10.80 -11.53
C SER A 16 0.06 -10.45 -10.03
N PRO A 17 0.57 -11.29 -9.10
CA PRO A 17 0.58 -10.96 -7.68
C PRO A 17 1.26 -9.62 -7.38
N GLU A 18 2.34 -9.30 -8.09
CA GLU A 18 3.06 -8.04 -7.99
C GLU A 18 2.19 -6.84 -8.41
N GLU A 19 1.49 -6.98 -9.53
CA GLU A 19 0.57 -5.93 -10.02
C GLU A 19 -0.59 -5.68 -9.06
N ARG A 20 -1.11 -6.75 -8.43
CA ARG A 20 -2.17 -6.63 -7.41
C ARG A 20 -1.67 -5.92 -6.16
N LEU A 21 -0.47 -6.25 -5.70
CA LEU A 21 0.16 -5.62 -4.55
C LEU A 21 0.41 -4.14 -4.82
N GLU A 22 0.99 -3.81 -5.97
CA GLU A 22 1.25 -2.44 -6.40
C GLU A 22 -0.05 -1.63 -6.48
N LYS A 23 -1.08 -2.17 -7.10
CA LYS A 23 -2.39 -1.53 -7.21
C LYS A 23 -3.02 -1.28 -5.84
N ALA A 24 -2.91 -2.23 -4.92
CA ALA A 24 -3.44 -2.08 -3.56
C ALA A 24 -2.71 -0.97 -2.79
N LEU A 25 -1.37 -0.92 -2.86
CA LEU A 25 -0.56 0.10 -2.19
C LEU A 25 -0.77 1.48 -2.81
N THR A 26 -0.82 1.59 -4.14
CA THR A 26 -1.11 2.84 -4.83
C THR A 26 -2.52 3.35 -4.50
N GLY A 27 -3.52 2.46 -4.46
CA GLY A 27 -4.88 2.81 -4.06
C GLY A 27 -4.94 3.32 -2.62
N TYR A 28 -4.25 2.67 -1.70
CA TYR A 28 -4.13 3.09 -0.30
C TYR A 28 -3.48 4.47 -0.17
N LEU A 29 -2.37 4.69 -0.88
CA LEU A 29 -1.69 5.98 -0.92
C LEU A 29 -2.61 7.10 -1.41
N ARG A 30 -3.35 6.86 -2.50
CA ARG A 30 -4.27 7.87 -3.06
C ARG A 30 -5.36 8.25 -2.08
N VAL A 31 -5.95 7.27 -1.40
CA VAL A 31 -6.96 7.54 -0.35
C VAL A 31 -6.37 8.40 0.77
N LEU A 32 -5.13 8.11 1.19
CA LEU A 32 -4.48 8.86 2.28
C LEU A 32 -4.06 10.28 1.87
N LEU A 33 -3.64 10.47 0.63
CA LEU A 33 -3.13 11.76 0.14
C LEU A 33 -4.19 12.59 -0.57
N ASP A 34 -5.43 12.11 -0.66
CA ASP A 34 -6.55 12.90 -1.17
C ASP A 34 -6.81 14.10 -0.24
N ASP A 35 -6.58 15.30 -0.77
CA ASP A 35 -6.73 16.55 -0.02
C ASP A 35 -8.20 16.94 0.24
N ALA A 36 -9.16 16.20 -0.34
CA ALA A 36 -10.58 16.38 -0.05
C ALA A 36 -10.96 16.04 1.40
N GLU A 37 -10.13 15.23 2.08
CA GLU A 37 -10.34 14.88 3.48
C GLU A 37 -9.79 15.95 4.44
N PRO A 38 -10.57 16.41 5.44
CA PRO A 38 -10.12 17.39 6.41
C PRO A 38 -8.90 16.90 7.21
N CYS A 39 -7.92 17.76 7.45
CA CYS A 39 -6.77 17.46 8.30
C CYS A 39 -7.17 17.01 9.72
N THR A 40 -8.34 17.40 10.18
CA THR A 40 -8.92 17.04 11.47
C THR A 40 -9.05 15.52 11.64
N TRP A 41 -9.45 14.81 10.59
CA TRP A 41 -9.58 13.36 10.62
C TRP A 41 -8.22 12.68 10.86
N ALA A 42 -7.19 13.09 10.15
CA ALA A 42 -5.86 12.50 10.28
C ALA A 42 -5.28 12.73 11.69
N SER A 43 -5.47 13.92 12.26
CA SER A 43 -5.04 14.24 13.61
C SER A 43 -5.81 13.45 14.66
N PHE A 44 -7.11 13.29 14.49
CA PHE A 44 -7.94 12.46 15.37
C PHE A 44 -7.49 11.00 15.33
N PHE A 45 -7.33 10.43 14.12
CA PHE A 45 -6.89 9.06 13.95
C PHE A 45 -5.50 8.82 14.56
N ALA A 46 -4.55 9.74 14.35
CA ALA A 46 -3.21 9.62 14.90
C ALA A 46 -3.23 9.59 16.44
N ARG A 47 -4.07 10.40 17.07
CA ARG A 47 -4.25 10.41 18.52
C ARG A 47 -4.86 9.11 19.03
N CYS A 48 -5.96 8.65 18.38
CA CYS A 48 -6.60 7.39 18.75
C CYS A 48 -5.64 6.20 18.62
N ALA A 49 -4.82 6.19 17.56
CA ALA A 49 -3.83 5.14 17.33
C ALA A 49 -2.69 5.19 18.38
N TYR A 50 -2.26 6.39 18.78
CA TYR A 50 -1.25 6.54 19.79
C TYR A 50 -1.73 6.08 21.19
N ASP A 51 -2.96 6.46 21.54
CA ASP A 51 -3.59 6.09 22.80
C ASP A 51 -4.11 4.65 22.82
N ASN A 52 -4.20 4.00 21.66
CA ASN A 52 -4.78 2.65 21.47
C ASN A 52 -6.16 2.53 22.10
N ASP A 53 -7.01 3.53 21.87
CA ASP A 53 -8.35 3.61 22.43
C ASP A 53 -9.36 2.70 21.71
N GLU A 54 -10.59 2.61 22.24
CA GLU A 54 -11.65 1.76 21.66
C GLU A 54 -12.00 2.15 20.21
N ALA A 55 -11.95 3.45 19.88
CA ALA A 55 -12.22 3.92 18.53
C ALA A 55 -11.15 3.41 17.55
N PHE A 56 -9.89 3.45 17.96
CA PHE A 56 -8.81 2.87 17.17
C PHE A 56 -8.96 1.36 17.02
N GLN A 57 -9.24 0.64 18.10
CA GLN A 57 -9.43 -0.82 18.05
C GLN A 57 -10.54 -1.21 17.08
N LEU A 58 -11.67 -0.48 17.08
CA LEU A 58 -12.76 -0.73 16.16
C LEU A 58 -12.35 -0.51 14.69
N ILE A 59 -11.67 0.60 14.40
CA ILE A 59 -11.17 0.92 13.06
C ILE A 59 -10.12 -0.12 12.64
N HIS A 60 -9.23 -0.48 13.55
CA HIS A 60 -8.21 -1.49 13.29
C HIS A 60 -8.84 -2.82 12.89
N ASP A 61 -9.77 -3.33 13.68
CA ASP A 61 -10.35 -4.66 13.45
C ASP A 61 -11.25 -4.71 12.20
N GLN A 62 -11.94 -3.62 11.89
CA GLN A 62 -12.88 -3.58 10.76
C GLN A 62 -12.24 -3.18 9.43
N ALA A 63 -11.19 -2.40 9.44
CA ALA A 63 -10.59 -1.86 8.22
C ALA A 63 -9.09 -2.17 8.07
N ILE A 64 -8.29 -1.88 9.10
CA ILE A 64 -6.83 -1.94 8.97
C ILE A 64 -6.36 -3.40 8.91
N ALA A 65 -6.78 -4.23 9.85
CA ALA A 65 -6.37 -5.63 9.91
C ALA A 65 -6.78 -6.43 8.68
N PRO A 66 -8.03 -6.36 8.17
CA PRO A 66 -8.39 -7.02 6.92
C PRO A 66 -7.57 -6.56 5.71
N PHE A 67 -7.23 -5.28 5.64
CA PHE A 67 -6.38 -4.73 4.58
C PHE A 67 -4.95 -5.27 4.69
N GLN A 68 -4.36 -5.27 5.89
CA GLN A 68 -3.03 -5.82 6.13
C GLN A 68 -2.96 -7.31 5.80
N GLU A 69 -3.97 -8.10 6.17
CA GLU A 69 -4.00 -9.53 5.83
C GLU A 69 -4.03 -9.78 4.32
N LYS A 70 -4.75 -8.96 3.56
CA LYS A 70 -4.72 -9.04 2.09
C LYS A 70 -3.35 -8.74 1.51
N LEU A 71 -2.64 -7.75 2.07
CA LEU A 71 -1.27 -7.43 1.65
C LEU A 71 -0.29 -8.54 2.03
N VAL A 72 -0.41 -9.10 3.23
CA VAL A 72 0.40 -10.25 3.67
C VAL A 72 0.21 -11.43 2.72
N ALA A 73 -1.04 -11.76 2.37
CA ALA A 73 -1.34 -12.82 1.42
C ALA A 73 -0.73 -12.55 0.03
N ALA A 74 -0.80 -11.32 -0.46
CA ALA A 74 -0.21 -10.93 -1.74
C ALA A 74 1.33 -11.06 -1.71
N VAL A 75 1.98 -10.58 -0.64
CA VAL A 75 3.44 -10.70 -0.47
C VAL A 75 3.86 -12.15 -0.35
N ARG A 76 3.06 -13.00 0.31
CA ARG A 76 3.32 -14.44 0.40
C ARG A 76 3.39 -15.13 -0.95
N MET A 77 2.58 -14.70 -1.91
CA MET A 77 2.61 -15.27 -3.26
C MET A 77 3.88 -14.92 -4.03
N ILE A 78 4.58 -13.86 -3.64
CA ILE A 78 5.76 -13.34 -4.31
C ILE A 78 7.04 -13.72 -3.56
N ALA A 79 6.99 -13.67 -2.22
CA ALA A 79 8.16 -13.88 -1.36
C ALA A 79 8.64 -15.36 -1.40
N PRO A 80 9.96 -15.59 -1.32
CA PRO A 80 10.50 -16.94 -1.18
C PRO A 80 9.92 -17.67 0.05
N ALA A 81 9.72 -18.97 -0.06
CA ALA A 81 9.20 -19.81 1.03
C ALA A 81 10.10 -19.83 2.28
N SER A 82 11.38 -19.45 2.13
CA SER A 82 12.35 -19.34 3.23
C SER A 82 12.07 -18.19 4.20
N ILE A 83 11.28 -17.18 3.78
CA ILE A 83 10.93 -16.04 4.64
C ILE A 83 9.76 -16.47 5.54
N ASN A 84 9.92 -16.32 6.86
CA ASN A 84 8.90 -16.66 7.82
C ASN A 84 7.75 -15.62 7.84
N ASP A 85 6.61 -16.01 8.42
CA ASP A 85 5.40 -15.17 8.46
C ASP A 85 5.59 -13.88 9.23
N GLU A 86 6.33 -13.89 10.32
CA GLU A 86 6.61 -12.71 11.11
C GLU A 86 7.37 -11.66 10.30
N SER A 87 8.39 -12.09 9.55
CA SER A 87 9.15 -11.20 8.67
C SER A 87 8.28 -10.58 7.56
N VAL A 88 7.38 -11.37 6.96
CA VAL A 88 6.44 -10.85 5.96
C VAL A 88 5.51 -9.81 6.59
N ARG A 89 4.93 -10.11 7.75
CA ARG A 89 4.04 -9.19 8.47
C ARG A 89 4.75 -7.91 8.86
N LEU A 90 5.99 -8.00 9.33
CA LEU A 90 6.80 -6.83 9.70
C LEU A 90 7.05 -5.94 8.48
N ARG A 91 7.42 -6.52 7.34
CA ARG A 91 7.65 -5.77 6.09
C ARG A 91 6.39 -5.07 5.60
N VAL A 92 5.26 -5.78 5.57
CA VAL A 92 3.96 -5.21 5.20
C VAL A 92 3.59 -4.08 6.15
N THR A 93 3.73 -4.27 7.45
CA THR A 93 3.44 -3.25 8.47
C THR A 93 4.33 -2.01 8.28
N ALA A 94 5.62 -2.19 8.04
CA ALA A 94 6.55 -1.09 7.80
C ALA A 94 6.15 -0.26 6.55
N ILE A 95 5.78 -0.92 5.45
CA ILE A 95 5.34 -0.24 4.23
C ILE A 95 4.02 0.52 4.46
N VAL A 96 3.02 -0.13 5.06
CA VAL A 96 1.72 0.48 5.33
C VAL A 96 1.86 1.67 6.29
N THR A 97 2.66 1.52 7.34
CA THR A 97 2.94 2.61 8.29
C THR A 97 3.72 3.75 7.63
N GLY A 98 4.69 3.43 6.78
CA GLY A 98 5.44 4.43 6.02
C GLY A 98 4.55 5.24 5.08
N ILE A 99 3.63 4.59 4.38
CA ILE A 99 2.65 5.27 3.51
C ILE A 99 1.70 6.15 4.36
N ALA A 100 1.19 5.64 5.47
CA ALA A 100 0.36 6.42 6.39
C ALA A 100 1.12 7.63 6.95
N GLY A 101 2.41 7.49 7.17
CA GLY A 101 3.30 8.56 7.61
C GLY A 101 3.30 9.78 6.67
N PHE A 102 3.14 9.58 5.37
CA PHE A 102 3.04 10.70 4.41
C PHE A 102 1.82 11.59 4.68
N ARG A 103 0.74 11.03 5.20
CA ARG A 103 -0.43 11.81 5.59
C ARG A 103 -0.28 12.39 7.01
N LEU A 104 0.04 11.55 7.97
CA LEU A 104 0.10 11.92 9.38
C LEU A 104 1.23 12.91 9.67
N LEU A 105 2.36 12.76 8.96
CA LEU A 105 3.57 13.56 9.11
C LEU A 105 3.81 14.44 7.87
N ARG A 106 2.74 14.91 7.24
CA ARG A 106 2.79 15.71 6.01
C ARG A 106 3.78 16.87 6.09
N GLY A 107 3.86 17.53 7.23
CA GLY A 107 4.82 18.63 7.43
C GLY A 107 6.28 18.19 7.30
N ILE A 108 6.61 16.99 7.74
CA ILE A 108 7.95 16.41 7.57
C ILE A 108 8.22 16.09 6.09
N LEU A 109 7.24 15.48 5.41
CA LEU A 109 7.35 15.21 3.98
C LEU A 109 7.59 16.48 3.17
N LEU A 110 6.75 17.50 3.35
CA LEU A 110 6.86 18.75 2.60
C LEU A 110 8.19 19.45 2.83
N ARG A 111 8.64 19.52 4.08
CA ARG A 111 9.94 20.15 4.43
C ARG A 111 11.13 19.34 3.92
N GLY A 112 11.07 18.01 4.05
CA GLY A 112 12.14 17.13 3.58
C GLY A 112 12.33 17.15 2.07
N MET A 113 11.26 17.42 1.33
CA MET A 113 11.27 17.52 -0.13
C MET A 113 11.36 18.96 -0.66
N ASP A 114 11.37 19.95 0.21
CA ASP A 114 11.27 21.37 -0.13
C ASP A 114 10.03 21.69 -1.00
N TRP A 115 8.91 21.06 -0.67
CA TRP A 115 7.61 21.29 -1.31
C TRP A 115 6.75 22.23 -0.47
N THR A 116 6.13 23.21 -1.12
CA THR A 116 5.19 24.13 -0.45
C THR A 116 3.81 23.49 -0.26
N GLU A 117 3.43 22.60 -1.18
CA GLU A 117 2.16 21.88 -1.15
C GLU A 117 2.31 20.52 -1.85
N PHE A 118 1.34 19.63 -1.62
CA PHE A 118 1.29 18.33 -2.29
C PHE A 118 0.41 18.43 -3.55
N LYS A 119 1.03 18.32 -4.72
CA LYS A 119 0.37 18.41 -6.04
C LYS A 119 0.27 17.04 -6.71
N SER A 120 -0.57 16.94 -7.74
CA SER A 120 -0.69 15.71 -8.56
C SER A 120 0.64 15.25 -9.17
N ALA A 121 1.54 16.17 -9.52
CA ALA A 121 2.89 15.84 -9.99
C ALA A 121 3.74 15.16 -8.91
N HIS A 122 3.52 15.47 -7.64
CA HIS A 122 4.17 14.82 -6.50
C HIS A 122 3.60 13.42 -6.28
N MET A 123 2.30 13.22 -6.53
CA MET A 123 1.68 11.89 -6.49
C MET A 123 2.38 10.91 -7.43
N ALA A 124 2.71 11.32 -8.65
CA ALA A 124 3.43 10.48 -9.60
C ALA A 124 4.81 10.04 -9.07
N LYS A 125 5.50 10.91 -8.34
CA LYS A 125 6.80 10.57 -7.70
C LYS A 125 6.63 9.55 -6.59
N VAL A 126 5.59 9.67 -5.79
CA VAL A 126 5.30 8.72 -4.70
C VAL A 126 4.81 7.39 -5.28
N ASP A 127 3.99 7.40 -6.33
CA ASP A 127 3.61 6.20 -7.08
C ASP A 127 4.86 5.45 -7.61
N ALA A 128 5.83 6.18 -8.17
CA ALA A 128 7.08 5.59 -8.64
C ALA A 128 7.90 4.96 -7.49
N LEU A 129 7.91 5.58 -6.31
CA LEU A 129 8.52 5.02 -5.12
C LEU A 129 7.83 3.71 -4.70
N ILE A 130 6.50 3.68 -4.65
CA ILE A 130 5.72 2.48 -4.34
C ILE A 130 6.03 1.37 -5.35
N HIS A 131 6.04 1.70 -6.63
CA HIS A 131 6.41 0.74 -7.68
C HIS A 131 7.82 0.15 -7.46
N GLY A 132 8.79 0.97 -7.11
CA GLY A 132 10.15 0.52 -6.77
C GLY A 132 10.18 -0.37 -5.53
N LEU A 133 9.41 -0.03 -4.50
CA LEU A 133 9.34 -0.82 -3.27
C LEU A 133 8.69 -2.20 -3.48
N THR A 134 7.64 -2.29 -4.30
CA THR A 134 6.97 -3.57 -4.58
C THR A 134 7.84 -4.53 -5.39
N ARG A 135 8.79 -4.01 -6.15
CA ARG A 135 9.73 -4.78 -6.95
C ARG A 135 11.11 -4.96 -6.30
N SER A 136 11.30 -4.36 -5.14
CA SER A 136 12.58 -4.43 -4.42
C SER A 136 12.64 -5.64 -3.50
N ASP A 137 13.86 -6.02 -3.16
CA ASP A 137 14.13 -7.05 -2.15
C ASP A 137 13.64 -6.66 -0.74
N LEU A 138 13.24 -5.40 -0.52
CA LEU A 138 12.66 -4.95 0.77
C LEU A 138 11.38 -5.69 1.12
N LEU A 139 10.53 -6.01 0.15
CA LEU A 139 9.31 -6.78 0.38
C LEU A 139 9.51 -8.29 0.22
N THR A 140 10.29 -8.69 -0.76
CA THR A 140 10.36 -10.07 -1.23
C THR A 140 11.74 -10.71 -1.11
N GLY A 141 12.79 -9.90 -0.89
CA GLY A 141 14.18 -10.38 -0.81
C GLY A 141 14.49 -11.17 0.46
N THR A 142 15.51 -12.00 0.35
CA THR A 142 16.13 -12.69 1.50
C THR A 142 16.88 -11.67 2.37
N PRO A 143 16.88 -11.80 3.69
CA PRO A 143 17.69 -10.94 4.55
C PRO A 143 19.17 -11.15 4.32
#